data_8c67126f5022aa8a41af49640de2a7a3
#
_entry.id   8c67126f5022aa8a41af49640de2a7a3
#
_cell.length_a   1.000
_cell.length_b   1.000
_cell.length_c   1.000
_cell.angle_alpha   90.00
_cell.angle_beta   90.00
_cell.angle_gamma   90.00
#
_symmetry.space_group_name_H-M   'P 1'
#
loop_
_entity.id
_entity.type
_entity.pdbx_description
1 polymer ?
#
loop_
_entity_poly.entity_id
_entity_poly.type
_entity_poly.pdbx_seq_one_letter_code
_entity_poly.pdbx_strand_id
1 'polypeptide(L)'
;MILHFVGPGCGALTAPEIAREISEAGRRVEVVLEPGARYFVGPAAFGCPAVREPSEPPEAILFAPATAGALARVARGLRVVPAGRVFIAPDLDAATAAHPTVQENLRLLREDGCGIMPPRDGEMASVREVVAAVLGGLGGPMSGLRVLVTAGGTHEPMDSVRFIGSRSSGKMGLALAREALRLGAEVSVVAANVDGSEPGTEWAAVETAEELRAEVLRRAGEADALVMAAAVSDFTPASPVGEKIRRSHGGLSLELEATADILKAVRGRYPKLFVVGFAATHGDPVSDAREKLGSKGVNLVVGNDISQEGVGFGADENEVYVVGRQGERFVPRASKSHVARVILESLLEEMTAERQG
;
A
#
# COMPACT_ATOMS: atom_id res chain seq x y z
N MET A 1 -3.84 13.20 -18.22
CA MET A 1 -2.64 13.99 -17.85
C MET A 1 -2.89 14.73 -16.54
N ILE A 2 -1.89 14.77 -15.65
CA ILE A 2 -1.93 15.49 -14.37
C ILE A 2 -1.11 16.77 -14.52
N LEU A 3 -1.71 17.90 -14.16
CA LEU A 3 -1.03 19.19 -14.16
C LEU A 3 -0.58 19.50 -12.72
N HIS A 4 0.74 19.46 -12.48
CA HIS A 4 1.35 19.66 -11.17
C HIS A 4 1.87 21.09 -11.01
N PHE A 5 1.18 21.91 -10.24
CA PHE A 5 1.63 23.25 -9.84
C PHE A 5 2.56 23.14 -8.63
N VAL A 6 3.78 23.60 -8.79
CA VAL A 6 4.80 23.61 -7.75
C VAL A 6 4.97 25.02 -7.22
N GLY A 7 4.50 25.25 -6.00
CA GLY A 7 4.67 26.51 -5.29
C GLY A 7 6.05 26.68 -4.68
N PRO A 8 6.43 27.89 -4.21
CA PRO A 8 7.66 28.10 -3.46
C PRO A 8 7.55 27.51 -2.05
N GLY A 9 8.67 27.01 -1.52
CA GLY A 9 8.77 26.42 -0.18
C GLY A 9 9.72 25.21 -0.17
N CYS A 10 10.04 24.69 1.01
CA CYS A 10 10.91 23.52 1.15
C CYS A 10 10.29 22.27 0.53
N GLY A 11 8.98 22.14 0.55
CA GLY A 11 8.26 21.06 -0.12
C GLY A 11 8.48 21.02 -1.64
N ALA A 12 8.94 22.11 -2.27
CA ALA A 12 9.29 22.10 -3.69
C ALA A 12 10.47 21.17 -4.03
N LEU A 13 11.31 20.84 -3.05
CA LEU A 13 12.44 19.92 -3.23
C LEU A 13 11.96 18.47 -3.46
N THR A 14 10.78 18.10 -2.99
CA THR A 14 10.20 16.76 -3.18
C THR A 14 9.29 16.68 -4.42
N ALA A 15 8.96 17.81 -5.05
CA ALA A 15 8.09 17.84 -6.21
C ALA A 15 8.59 17.01 -7.42
N PRO A 16 9.92 16.93 -7.72
CA PRO A 16 10.41 16.04 -8.77
C PRO A 16 10.14 14.55 -8.49
N GLU A 17 10.25 14.14 -7.23
CA GLU A 17 9.96 12.77 -6.81
C GLU A 17 8.47 12.46 -6.94
N ILE A 18 7.58 13.36 -6.52
CA ILE A 18 6.14 13.24 -6.71
C ILE A 18 5.80 13.06 -8.20
N ALA A 19 6.35 13.91 -9.08
CA ALA A 19 6.11 13.83 -10.51
C ALA A 19 6.63 12.52 -11.11
N ARG A 20 7.80 12.04 -10.67
CA ARG A 20 8.39 10.77 -11.08
C ARG A 20 7.50 9.59 -10.67
N GLU A 21 7.09 9.50 -9.40
CA GLU A 21 6.26 8.39 -8.91
C GLU A 21 4.89 8.33 -9.59
N ILE A 22 4.26 9.49 -9.85
CA ILE A 22 3.01 9.56 -10.61
C ILE A 22 3.23 9.08 -12.06
N SER A 23 4.37 9.45 -12.68
CA SER A 23 4.71 9.01 -14.05
C SER A 23 4.99 7.51 -14.11
N GLU A 24 5.70 6.95 -13.14
CA GLU A 24 5.96 5.50 -12.99
C GLU A 24 4.66 4.70 -12.77
N ALA A 25 3.63 5.35 -12.24
CA ALA A 25 2.27 4.79 -12.15
C ALA A 25 1.49 4.84 -13.48
N GLY A 26 2.15 5.24 -14.59
CA GLY A 26 1.55 5.28 -15.92
C GLY A 26 0.72 6.54 -16.21
N ARG A 27 0.81 7.58 -15.36
CA ARG A 27 0.10 8.84 -15.58
C ARG A 27 1.05 9.88 -16.19
N ARG A 28 0.63 10.51 -17.28
CA ARG A 28 1.38 11.65 -17.84
C ARG A 28 1.31 12.84 -16.90
N VAL A 29 2.47 13.47 -16.63
CA VAL A 29 2.59 14.64 -15.76
C VAL A 29 3.19 15.81 -16.55
N GLU A 30 2.62 16.99 -16.39
CA GLU A 30 3.20 18.26 -16.79
C GLU A 30 3.33 19.17 -15.55
N VAL A 31 4.44 19.87 -15.43
CA VAL A 31 4.77 20.68 -14.25
C VAL A 31 4.73 22.15 -14.57
N VAL A 32 4.05 22.93 -13.72
CA VAL A 32 4.07 24.39 -13.76
C VAL A 32 4.79 24.90 -12.52
N LEU A 33 5.97 25.49 -12.70
CA LEU A 33 6.71 26.13 -11.61
C LEU A 33 6.14 27.54 -11.37
N GLU A 34 5.52 27.75 -10.21
CA GLU A 34 5.02 29.07 -9.81
C GLU A 34 6.17 30.07 -9.57
N PRO A 35 5.90 31.37 -9.63
CA PRO A 35 6.89 32.38 -9.26
C PRO A 35 7.46 32.09 -7.86
N GLY A 36 8.79 32.08 -7.76
CA GLY A 36 9.51 31.73 -6.52
C GLY A 36 9.84 30.25 -6.35
N ALA A 37 9.12 29.30 -6.95
CA ALA A 37 9.49 27.88 -6.88
C ALA A 37 10.87 27.60 -7.48
N ARG A 38 11.27 28.36 -8.49
CA ARG A 38 12.58 28.25 -9.16
C ARG A 38 13.80 28.53 -8.28
N TYR A 39 13.61 29.14 -7.11
CA TYR A 39 14.66 29.28 -6.11
C TYR A 39 14.97 27.99 -5.37
N PHE A 40 14.04 27.02 -5.40
CA PHE A 40 14.14 25.74 -4.72
C PHE A 40 14.43 24.59 -5.69
N VAL A 41 13.78 24.61 -6.87
CA VAL A 41 13.86 23.52 -7.85
C VAL A 41 13.81 24.08 -9.28
N GLY A 42 14.70 23.60 -10.13
CA GLY A 42 14.73 23.97 -11.55
C GLY A 42 13.97 22.98 -12.44
N PRO A 43 13.56 23.40 -13.66
CA PRO A 43 12.88 22.53 -14.62
C PRO A 43 13.62 21.22 -14.94
N ALA A 44 14.97 21.27 -14.92
CA ALA A 44 15.82 20.11 -15.22
C ALA A 44 15.76 19.00 -14.14
N ALA A 45 15.23 19.29 -12.96
CA ALA A 45 15.07 18.29 -11.90
C ALA A 45 13.90 17.32 -12.17
N PHE A 46 12.98 17.68 -13.09
CA PHE A 46 11.82 16.88 -13.41
C PHE A 46 12.09 16.00 -14.64
N GLY A 47 11.74 14.73 -14.55
CA GLY A 47 11.76 13.80 -15.68
C GLY A 47 10.56 13.97 -16.65
N CYS A 48 9.80 15.04 -16.52
CA CYS A 48 8.62 15.35 -17.30
C CYS A 48 8.64 16.83 -17.76
N PRO A 49 7.80 17.23 -18.75
CA PRO A 49 7.78 18.59 -19.26
C PRO A 49 7.43 19.63 -18.20
N ALA A 50 8.25 20.69 -18.10
CA ALA A 50 7.92 21.91 -17.36
C ALA A 50 7.33 22.94 -18.35
N VAL A 51 6.06 23.27 -18.15
CA VAL A 51 5.25 24.09 -19.06
C VAL A 51 4.78 25.40 -18.41
N ARG A 52 4.33 26.35 -19.21
CA ARG A 52 3.63 27.55 -18.72
C ARG A 52 2.12 27.35 -18.72
N GLU A 53 1.63 26.63 -19.70
CA GLU A 53 0.23 26.27 -19.88
C GLU A 53 0.14 24.79 -20.24
N PRO A 54 -0.91 24.08 -19.83
CA PRO A 54 -1.04 22.66 -20.13
C PRO A 54 -1.19 22.43 -21.64
N SER A 55 -0.60 21.35 -22.13
CA SER A 55 -0.67 20.96 -23.54
C SER A 55 -2.04 20.41 -23.96
N GLU A 56 -2.84 19.97 -22.99
CA GLU A 56 -4.19 19.44 -23.16
C GLU A 56 -4.99 19.64 -21.85
N PRO A 57 -6.32 19.54 -21.85
CA PRO A 57 -7.12 19.61 -20.62
C PRO A 57 -6.66 18.54 -19.61
N PRO A 58 -6.30 18.93 -18.38
CA PRO A 58 -5.84 17.96 -17.38
C PRO A 58 -7.00 17.13 -16.81
N GLU A 59 -6.74 15.84 -16.59
CA GLU A 59 -7.63 14.94 -15.84
C GLU A 59 -7.67 15.32 -14.36
N ALA A 60 -6.54 15.77 -13.84
CA ALA A 60 -6.41 16.28 -12.48
C ALA A 60 -5.37 17.41 -12.38
N ILE A 61 -5.52 18.19 -11.32
CA ILE A 61 -4.62 19.26 -10.96
C ILE A 61 -4.10 19.01 -9.55
N LEU A 62 -2.78 19.04 -9.41
CA LEU A 62 -2.09 18.92 -8.15
C LEU A 62 -1.40 20.24 -7.79
N PHE A 63 -1.66 20.76 -6.61
CA PHE A 63 -0.87 21.83 -5.99
C PHE A 63 -0.01 21.22 -4.88
N ALA A 64 1.29 21.02 -5.13
CA ALA A 64 2.24 20.46 -4.18
C ALA A 64 3.67 20.98 -4.44
N PRO A 65 4.25 21.78 -3.53
CA PRO A 65 3.61 22.38 -2.36
C PRO A 65 2.59 23.48 -2.72
N ALA A 66 1.56 23.64 -1.88
CA ALA A 66 0.59 24.71 -1.98
C ALA A 66 0.81 25.74 -0.85
N THR A 67 1.14 26.98 -1.20
CA THR A 67 1.25 28.09 -0.24
C THR A 67 -0.13 28.62 0.19
N ALA A 68 -0.20 29.34 1.31
CA ALA A 68 -1.43 30.04 1.73
C ALA A 68 -2.00 30.96 0.63
N GLY A 69 -1.13 31.61 -0.14
CA GLY A 69 -1.54 32.42 -1.29
C GLY A 69 -2.12 31.61 -2.44
N ALA A 70 -1.60 30.39 -2.70
CA ALA A 70 -2.19 29.48 -3.69
C ALA A 70 -3.57 28.99 -3.23
N LEU A 71 -3.72 28.60 -1.97
CA LEU A 71 -5.02 28.22 -1.37
C LEU A 71 -6.06 29.32 -1.52
N ALA A 72 -5.71 30.57 -1.18
CA ALA A 72 -6.61 31.72 -1.28
C ALA A 72 -7.04 31.99 -2.73
N ARG A 73 -6.11 31.89 -3.69
CA ARG A 73 -6.44 32.10 -5.11
C ARG A 73 -7.39 31.05 -5.65
N VAL A 74 -7.20 29.79 -5.30
CA VAL A 74 -8.09 28.70 -5.74
C VAL A 74 -9.45 28.81 -5.03
N ALA A 75 -9.48 28.92 -3.70
CA ALA A 75 -10.69 28.98 -2.90
C ALA A 75 -11.61 30.19 -3.23
N ARG A 76 -11.04 31.26 -3.74
CA ARG A 76 -11.78 32.49 -4.09
C ARG A 76 -12.03 32.66 -5.60
N GLY A 77 -11.75 31.62 -6.41
CA GLY A 77 -11.93 31.68 -7.85
C GLY A 77 -11.02 32.68 -8.58
N LEU A 78 -9.97 33.20 -7.91
CA LEU A 78 -8.97 34.09 -8.51
C LEU A 78 -8.00 33.37 -9.43
N ARG A 79 -7.99 32.05 -9.39
CA ARG A 79 -7.30 31.17 -10.32
C ARG A 79 -8.35 30.31 -10.99
N VAL A 80 -8.48 30.46 -12.29
CA VAL A 80 -9.28 29.53 -13.10
C VAL A 80 -8.54 28.19 -13.12
N VAL A 81 -9.16 27.20 -12.53
CA VAL A 81 -8.67 25.82 -12.53
C VAL A 81 -9.40 25.11 -13.66
N PRO A 82 -8.70 24.55 -14.66
CA PRO A 82 -9.36 23.75 -15.70
C PRO A 82 -10.23 22.64 -15.08
N ALA A 83 -11.27 22.23 -15.80
CA ALA A 83 -12.14 21.15 -15.34
C ALA A 83 -11.30 19.89 -15.05
N GLY A 84 -11.42 19.36 -13.84
CA GLY A 84 -10.67 18.19 -13.37
C GLY A 84 -10.73 18.06 -11.86
N ARG A 85 -10.26 16.93 -11.35
CA ARG A 85 -10.13 16.72 -9.89
C ARG A 85 -8.96 17.53 -9.35
N VAL A 86 -9.15 18.23 -8.26
CA VAL A 86 -8.12 19.09 -7.64
C VAL A 86 -7.60 18.43 -6.37
N PHE A 87 -6.29 18.31 -6.29
CA PHE A 87 -5.55 17.81 -5.13
C PHE A 87 -4.62 18.90 -4.61
N ILE A 88 -4.54 19.03 -3.29
CA ILE A 88 -3.80 20.12 -2.65
C ILE A 88 -3.01 19.56 -1.48
N ALA A 89 -1.68 19.72 -1.52
CA ALA A 89 -0.77 19.45 -0.43
C ALA A 89 -0.22 20.79 0.12
N PRO A 90 -0.82 21.35 1.19
CA PRO A 90 -0.36 22.58 1.79
C PRO A 90 1.02 22.43 2.41
N ASP A 91 1.91 23.40 2.15
CA ASP A 91 3.21 23.56 2.81
C ASP A 91 3.13 24.81 3.68
N LEU A 92 2.72 24.65 4.93
CA LEU A 92 2.37 25.72 5.84
C LEU A 92 2.95 25.44 7.23
N ASP A 93 3.63 26.42 7.79
CA ASP A 93 3.98 26.38 9.21
C ASP A 93 2.72 26.39 10.11
N ALA A 94 2.89 25.97 11.37
CA ALA A 94 1.78 25.80 12.30
C ALA A 94 0.98 27.11 12.52
N ALA A 95 1.64 28.26 12.57
CA ALA A 95 0.99 29.56 12.79
C ALA A 95 0.15 29.96 11.56
N THR A 96 0.71 29.83 10.37
CA THR A 96 0.01 30.08 9.10
C THR A 96 -1.16 29.11 8.94
N ALA A 97 -0.95 27.83 9.22
CA ALA A 97 -2.00 26.80 9.14
C ALA A 97 -3.17 27.12 10.10
N ALA A 98 -2.90 27.61 11.31
CA ALA A 98 -3.92 27.95 12.31
C ALA A 98 -4.65 29.28 12.01
N HIS A 99 -4.19 30.08 11.04
CA HIS A 99 -4.79 31.38 10.75
C HIS A 99 -6.25 31.23 10.26
N PRO A 100 -7.24 32.01 10.83
CA PRO A 100 -8.65 31.86 10.49
C PRO A 100 -8.96 31.91 8.99
N THR A 101 -8.33 32.83 8.25
CA THR A 101 -8.52 32.96 6.80
C THR A 101 -8.02 31.74 6.03
N VAL A 102 -6.92 31.11 6.49
CA VAL A 102 -6.38 29.87 5.87
C VAL A 102 -7.33 28.69 6.16
N GLN A 103 -7.82 28.57 7.37
CA GLN A 103 -8.80 27.55 7.73
C GLN A 103 -10.10 27.71 6.94
N GLU A 104 -10.56 28.93 6.75
CA GLU A 104 -11.74 29.21 5.92
C GLU A 104 -11.52 28.84 4.45
N ASN A 105 -10.35 29.15 3.88
CA ASN A 105 -10.02 28.75 2.52
C ASN A 105 -9.95 27.22 2.38
N LEU A 106 -9.37 26.51 3.37
CA LEU A 106 -9.33 25.05 3.38
C LEU A 106 -10.74 24.43 3.50
N ARG A 107 -11.63 25.07 4.27
CA ARG A 107 -13.03 24.63 4.38
C ARG A 107 -13.74 24.75 3.03
N LEU A 108 -13.65 25.92 2.37
CA LEU A 108 -14.25 26.15 1.05
C LEU A 108 -13.75 25.14 0.02
N LEU A 109 -12.44 24.90 -0.03
CA LEU A 109 -11.84 23.94 -0.96
C LEU A 109 -12.34 22.50 -0.73
N ARG A 110 -12.56 22.09 0.53
CA ARG A 110 -13.18 20.79 0.83
C ARG A 110 -14.63 20.72 0.37
N GLU A 111 -15.40 21.77 0.57
CA GLU A 111 -16.78 21.87 0.10
C GLU A 111 -16.88 21.83 -1.42
N ASP A 112 -15.89 22.40 -2.12
CA ASP A 112 -15.75 22.31 -3.58
C ASP A 112 -15.25 20.94 -4.07
N GLY A 113 -15.06 19.96 -3.16
CA GLY A 113 -14.64 18.59 -3.51
C GLY A 113 -13.15 18.42 -3.78
N CYS A 114 -12.30 19.38 -3.37
CA CYS A 114 -10.85 19.23 -3.49
C CYS A 114 -10.32 18.19 -2.49
N GLY A 115 -9.45 17.29 -2.96
CA GLY A 115 -8.67 16.38 -2.12
C GLY A 115 -7.55 17.14 -1.40
N ILE A 116 -7.69 17.36 -0.08
CA ILE A 116 -6.68 18.08 0.70
C ILE A 116 -5.89 17.11 1.57
N MET A 117 -4.57 17.08 1.37
CA MET A 117 -3.63 16.36 2.21
C MET A 117 -3.11 17.32 3.29
N PRO A 118 -3.55 17.20 4.55
CA PRO A 118 -3.16 18.12 5.61
C PRO A 118 -1.66 18.06 5.89
N PRO A 119 -1.00 19.19 6.18
CA PRO A 119 0.38 19.18 6.62
C PRO A 119 0.52 18.46 7.96
N ARG A 120 1.67 17.85 8.20
CA ARG A 120 2.03 17.21 9.47
C ARG A 120 3.24 17.92 10.05
N ASP A 121 3.17 18.26 11.32
CA ASP A 121 4.27 18.91 12.05
C ASP A 121 4.82 20.19 11.37
N GLY A 122 3.97 20.89 10.61
CA GLY A 122 4.34 22.10 9.89
C GLY A 122 5.01 21.86 8.53
N GLU A 123 5.05 20.62 8.07
CA GLU A 123 5.59 20.23 6.76
C GLU A 123 4.48 19.72 5.83
N MET A 124 4.71 19.82 4.53
CA MET A 124 3.84 19.24 3.51
C MET A 124 3.70 17.74 3.71
N ALA A 125 2.56 17.18 3.36
CA ALA A 125 2.34 15.74 3.32
C ALA A 125 3.47 15.04 2.53
N SER A 126 3.90 13.87 2.97
CA SER A 126 4.98 13.12 2.34
C SER A 126 4.69 12.79 0.87
N VAL A 127 5.74 12.54 0.09
CA VAL A 127 5.62 12.12 -1.32
C VAL A 127 4.61 10.98 -1.47
N ARG A 128 4.70 9.97 -0.61
CA ARG A 128 3.79 8.81 -0.63
C ARG A 128 2.33 9.20 -0.39
N GLU A 129 2.06 10.06 0.58
CA GLU A 129 0.69 10.53 0.88
C GLU A 129 0.12 11.31 -0.30
N VAL A 130 0.92 12.19 -0.91
CA VAL A 130 0.50 12.97 -2.08
C VAL A 130 0.21 12.05 -3.26
N VAL A 131 1.11 11.15 -3.58
CA VAL A 131 0.96 10.21 -4.70
C VAL A 131 -0.25 9.29 -4.49
N ALA A 132 -0.41 8.72 -3.28
CA ALA A 132 -1.55 7.87 -2.95
C ALA A 132 -2.88 8.61 -3.09
N ALA A 133 -2.98 9.83 -2.57
CA ALA A 133 -4.19 10.64 -2.67
C ALA A 133 -4.55 10.99 -4.11
N VAL A 134 -3.56 11.37 -4.93
CA VAL A 134 -3.77 11.72 -6.34
C VAL A 134 -4.21 10.49 -7.13
N LEU A 135 -3.49 9.39 -7.02
CA LEU A 135 -3.78 8.18 -7.80
C LEU A 135 -5.08 7.52 -7.36
N GLY A 136 -5.32 7.41 -6.06
CA GLY A 136 -6.59 6.89 -5.52
C GLY A 136 -7.79 7.75 -5.93
N GLY A 137 -7.63 9.09 -5.86
CA GLY A 137 -8.69 10.01 -6.26
C GLY A 137 -8.99 10.04 -7.76
N LEU A 138 -8.04 9.69 -8.62
CA LEU A 138 -8.28 9.61 -10.07
C LEU A 138 -9.07 8.38 -10.50
N GLY A 139 -9.15 7.42 -9.61
CA GLY A 139 -9.70 6.13 -9.94
C GLY A 139 -8.71 5.27 -10.75
N GLY A 140 -9.03 4.01 -10.87
CA GLY A 140 -8.20 3.04 -11.58
C GLY A 140 -8.96 1.73 -11.76
N PRO A 141 -8.30 0.68 -12.27
CA PRO A 141 -8.94 -0.61 -12.51
C PRO A 141 -9.51 -1.27 -11.23
N MET A 142 -9.05 -0.85 -10.05
CA MET A 142 -9.54 -1.33 -8.75
C MET A 142 -10.45 -0.32 -8.02
N SER A 143 -10.90 0.74 -8.68
CA SER A 143 -11.81 1.72 -8.06
C SER A 143 -13.11 1.08 -7.60
N GLY A 144 -13.49 1.40 -6.36
CA GLY A 144 -14.67 0.83 -5.71
C GLY A 144 -14.44 -0.57 -5.13
N LEU A 145 -13.23 -1.14 -5.24
CA LEU A 145 -12.86 -2.38 -4.56
C LEU A 145 -12.20 -2.08 -3.20
N ARG A 146 -12.60 -2.83 -2.19
CA ARG A 146 -11.98 -2.84 -0.87
C ARG A 146 -11.06 -4.06 -0.76
N VAL A 147 -9.77 -3.80 -0.61
CA VAL A 147 -8.74 -4.84 -0.58
C VAL A 147 -8.13 -4.92 0.81
N LEU A 148 -8.24 -6.09 1.43
CA LEU A 148 -7.58 -6.40 2.68
C LEU A 148 -6.25 -7.10 2.39
N VAL A 149 -5.14 -6.54 2.89
CA VAL A 149 -3.80 -7.10 2.71
C VAL A 149 -3.22 -7.47 4.07
N THR A 150 -2.60 -8.65 4.19
CA THR A 150 -1.78 -8.97 5.36
C THR A 150 -0.30 -8.84 5.03
N ALA A 151 0.51 -8.37 5.99
CA ALA A 151 1.94 -8.15 5.81
C ALA A 151 2.74 -8.62 7.04
N GLY A 152 4.02 -8.88 6.87
CA GLY A 152 4.92 -9.23 7.97
C GLY A 152 4.95 -10.70 8.32
N GLY A 153 5.42 -11.02 9.50
CA GLY A 153 5.49 -12.37 10.03
C GLY A 153 5.02 -12.42 11.49
N THR A 154 4.25 -13.44 11.85
CA THR A 154 3.76 -13.57 13.23
C THR A 154 4.88 -14.04 14.17
N HIS A 155 4.82 -13.56 15.40
CA HIS A 155 5.70 -13.94 16.50
C HIS A 155 4.86 -14.62 17.58
N GLU A 156 5.18 -15.87 17.87
CA GLU A 156 4.49 -16.67 18.87
C GLU A 156 5.31 -16.66 20.18
N PRO A 157 4.90 -15.95 21.22
CA PRO A 157 5.69 -15.78 22.42
C PRO A 157 6.00 -17.11 23.12
N MET A 158 7.26 -17.33 23.46
CA MET A 158 7.71 -18.41 24.36
C MET A 158 7.75 -17.91 25.80
N ASP A 159 8.27 -16.71 25.97
CA ASP A 159 8.38 -15.99 27.23
C ASP A 159 8.28 -14.48 26.99
N SER A 160 8.42 -13.66 28.02
CA SER A 160 8.36 -12.19 27.90
C SER A 160 9.45 -11.56 27.01
N VAL A 161 10.37 -12.33 26.46
CA VAL A 161 11.54 -11.83 25.71
C VAL A 161 11.73 -12.55 24.37
N ARG A 162 11.33 -13.82 24.28
CA ARG A 162 11.62 -14.68 23.13
C ARG A 162 10.33 -15.18 22.49
N PHE A 163 10.40 -15.37 21.19
CA PHE A 163 9.30 -15.87 20.38
C PHE A 163 9.80 -16.88 19.35
N ILE A 164 8.87 -17.66 18.81
CA ILE A 164 9.01 -18.45 17.58
C ILE A 164 8.30 -17.67 16.50
N GLY A 165 8.87 -17.60 15.30
CA GLY A 165 8.24 -16.89 14.20
C GLY A 165 8.85 -17.20 12.86
N SER A 166 8.13 -16.85 11.81
CA SER A 166 8.57 -16.98 10.43
C SER A 166 9.35 -15.74 9.99
N ARG A 167 10.42 -15.93 9.23
CA ARG A 167 11.17 -14.81 8.64
C ARG A 167 10.27 -14.06 7.66
N SER A 168 10.05 -12.79 7.90
CA SER A 168 9.36 -11.88 6.97
C SER A 168 9.68 -10.44 7.30
N SER A 169 9.88 -9.63 6.28
CA SER A 169 10.08 -8.17 6.41
C SER A 169 8.81 -7.36 6.13
N GLY A 170 7.72 -8.00 5.74
CA GLY A 170 6.50 -7.33 5.30
C GLY A 170 6.58 -6.65 3.93
N LYS A 171 7.77 -6.54 3.31
CA LYS A 171 7.97 -5.79 2.06
C LYS A 171 7.02 -6.17 0.93
N MET A 172 6.69 -7.48 0.78
CA MET A 172 5.77 -7.90 -0.29
C MET A 172 4.33 -7.45 -0.04
N GLY A 173 3.83 -7.63 1.20
CA GLY A 173 2.50 -7.15 1.59
C GLY A 173 2.37 -5.64 1.46
N LEU A 174 3.40 -4.88 1.86
CA LEU A 174 3.43 -3.43 1.69
C LEU A 174 3.47 -3.02 0.21
N ALA A 175 4.21 -3.73 -0.64
CA ALA A 175 4.21 -3.47 -2.08
C ALA A 175 2.83 -3.72 -2.71
N LEU A 176 2.13 -4.77 -2.28
CA LEU A 176 0.76 -5.06 -2.70
C LEU A 176 -0.23 -3.98 -2.25
N ALA A 177 -0.13 -3.53 -1.00
CA ALA A 177 -0.98 -2.45 -0.49
C ALA A 177 -0.78 -1.15 -1.27
N ARG A 178 0.48 -0.75 -1.53
CA ARG A 178 0.82 0.43 -2.34
C ARG A 178 0.28 0.35 -3.75
N GLU A 179 0.48 -0.80 -4.40
CA GLU A 179 0.04 -0.95 -5.78
C GLU A 179 -1.49 -1.02 -5.88
N ALA A 180 -2.19 -1.62 -4.90
CA ALA A 180 -3.65 -1.60 -4.84
C ALA A 180 -4.19 -0.17 -4.68
N LEU A 181 -3.57 0.67 -3.82
CA LEU A 181 -3.87 2.10 -3.72
C LEU A 181 -3.65 2.83 -5.05
N ARG A 182 -2.52 2.55 -5.73
CA ARG A 182 -2.20 3.14 -7.06
C ARG A 182 -3.22 2.77 -8.13
N LEU A 183 -3.79 1.57 -8.03
CA LEU A 183 -4.84 1.09 -8.90
C LEU A 183 -6.25 1.59 -8.50
N GLY A 184 -6.35 2.38 -7.43
CA GLY A 184 -7.57 3.05 -7.01
C GLY A 184 -8.42 2.29 -6.00
N ALA A 185 -7.91 1.21 -5.38
CA ALA A 185 -8.60 0.48 -4.33
C ALA A 185 -8.64 1.24 -2.99
N GLU A 186 -9.66 0.98 -2.20
CA GLU A 186 -9.63 1.23 -0.75
C GLU A 186 -8.88 0.08 -0.07
N VAL A 187 -7.82 0.39 0.69
CA VAL A 187 -6.92 -0.63 1.21
C VAL A 187 -6.88 -0.63 2.73
N SER A 188 -7.10 -1.80 3.31
CA SER A 188 -6.86 -2.09 4.72
C SER A 188 -5.67 -3.04 4.86
N VAL A 189 -4.78 -2.76 5.81
CA VAL A 189 -3.60 -3.60 6.08
C VAL A 189 -3.65 -4.14 7.50
N VAL A 190 -3.48 -5.46 7.64
CA VAL A 190 -3.19 -6.10 8.93
C VAL A 190 -1.72 -6.52 8.92
N ALA A 191 -0.92 -5.87 9.74
CA ALA A 191 0.53 -5.99 9.75
C ALA A 191 1.03 -6.70 11.00
N ALA A 192 1.62 -7.88 10.80
CA ALA A 192 2.24 -8.65 11.86
C ALA A 192 3.73 -8.27 11.99
N ASN A 193 4.08 -7.61 13.08
CA ASN A 193 5.45 -7.23 13.42
C ASN A 193 6.18 -6.46 12.29
N VAL A 194 5.48 -5.49 11.72
CA VAL A 194 6.02 -4.56 10.73
C VAL A 194 6.08 -3.17 11.34
N ASP A 195 7.23 -2.55 11.29
CA ASP A 195 7.43 -1.19 11.76
C ASP A 195 6.75 -0.16 10.85
N GLY A 196 6.08 0.81 11.45
CA GLY A 196 5.44 1.92 10.75
C GLY A 196 4.02 1.62 10.28
N SER A 197 3.58 2.39 9.28
CA SER A 197 2.28 2.24 8.62
C SER A 197 2.42 2.62 7.14
N GLU A 198 1.48 2.19 6.32
CA GLU A 198 1.44 2.59 4.90
C GLU A 198 0.42 3.72 4.73
N PRO A 199 0.84 4.93 4.30
CA PRO A 199 -0.06 6.06 4.09
C PRO A 199 -1.19 5.73 3.11
N GLY A 200 -2.38 6.22 3.42
CA GLY A 200 -3.57 5.98 2.60
C GLY A 200 -4.28 4.65 2.87
N THR A 201 -3.80 3.86 3.84
CA THR A 201 -4.45 2.62 4.26
C THR A 201 -5.07 2.72 5.64
N GLU A 202 -6.10 1.92 5.87
CA GLU A 202 -6.51 1.57 7.23
C GLU A 202 -5.55 0.53 7.80
N TRP A 203 -4.88 0.85 8.90
CA TRP A 203 -3.81 0.04 9.47
C TRP A 203 -4.19 -0.61 10.79
N ALA A 204 -3.90 -1.90 10.92
CA ALA A 204 -3.94 -2.62 12.18
C ALA A 204 -2.61 -3.37 12.41
N ALA A 205 -1.96 -3.11 13.54
CA ALA A 205 -0.78 -3.85 13.97
C ALA A 205 -1.19 -5.03 14.85
N VAL A 206 -0.57 -6.19 14.63
CA VAL A 206 -0.77 -7.43 15.38
C VAL A 206 0.57 -8.11 15.62
N GLU A 207 0.64 -9.00 16.59
CA GLU A 207 1.86 -9.75 16.92
C GLU A 207 1.74 -11.22 16.54
N THR A 208 0.69 -11.90 16.99
CA THR A 208 0.53 -13.35 16.92
C THR A 208 -0.35 -13.81 15.74
N ALA A 209 -0.30 -15.11 15.43
CA ALA A 209 -1.18 -15.73 14.45
C ALA A 209 -2.67 -15.61 14.84
N GLU A 210 -2.98 -15.71 16.15
CA GLU A 210 -4.35 -15.59 16.62
C GLU A 210 -4.88 -14.15 16.51
N GLU A 211 -4.06 -13.14 16.84
CA GLU A 211 -4.41 -11.73 16.64
C GLU A 211 -4.62 -11.41 15.14
N LEU A 212 -3.71 -11.92 14.29
CA LEU A 212 -3.85 -11.79 12.84
C LEU A 212 -5.16 -12.43 12.36
N ARG A 213 -5.47 -13.63 12.82
CA ARG A 213 -6.72 -14.32 12.49
C ARG A 213 -7.95 -13.52 12.90
N ALA A 214 -7.97 -13.04 14.13
CA ALA A 214 -9.09 -12.27 14.67
C ALA A 214 -9.33 -10.99 13.85
N GLU A 215 -8.27 -10.24 13.55
CA GLU A 215 -8.35 -8.98 12.83
C GLU A 215 -8.69 -9.19 11.35
N VAL A 216 -8.14 -10.21 10.70
CA VAL A 216 -8.51 -10.59 9.33
C VAL A 216 -10.00 -10.97 9.26
N LEU A 217 -10.50 -11.81 10.16
CA LEU A 217 -11.92 -12.20 10.19
C LEU A 217 -12.85 -11.02 10.47
N ARG A 218 -12.41 -10.05 11.26
CA ARG A 218 -13.19 -8.84 11.54
C ARG A 218 -13.35 -7.97 10.28
N ARG A 219 -12.27 -7.80 9.48
CA ARG A 219 -12.24 -6.92 8.30
C ARG A 219 -12.73 -7.60 7.02
N ALA A 220 -12.57 -8.92 6.93
CA ALA A 220 -12.90 -9.68 5.72
C ALA A 220 -14.38 -9.57 5.28
N GLY A 221 -15.29 -9.28 6.22
CA GLY A 221 -16.72 -9.08 5.90
C GLY A 221 -17.01 -7.82 5.10
N GLU A 222 -16.11 -6.85 5.13
CA GLU A 222 -16.22 -5.58 4.41
C GLU A 222 -15.35 -5.53 3.15
N ALA A 223 -14.47 -6.52 2.94
CA ALA A 223 -13.56 -6.57 1.83
C ALA A 223 -14.17 -7.29 0.62
N ASP A 224 -13.76 -6.88 -0.58
CA ASP A 224 -14.04 -7.55 -1.84
C ASP A 224 -12.96 -8.59 -2.18
N ALA A 225 -11.71 -8.32 -1.73
CA ALA A 225 -10.59 -9.24 -1.89
C ALA A 225 -9.69 -9.24 -0.64
N LEU A 226 -9.13 -10.42 -0.32
CA LEU A 226 -8.09 -10.62 0.70
C LEU A 226 -6.81 -11.12 0.02
N VAL A 227 -5.69 -10.42 0.26
CA VAL A 227 -4.35 -10.85 -0.15
C VAL A 227 -3.57 -11.26 1.09
N MET A 228 -3.41 -12.57 1.29
CA MET A 228 -2.80 -13.16 2.48
C MET A 228 -1.28 -13.31 2.29
N ALA A 229 -0.54 -12.20 2.38
CA ALA A 229 0.92 -12.16 2.14
C ALA A 229 1.77 -12.25 3.43
N ALA A 230 1.15 -12.24 4.60
CA ALA A 230 1.84 -12.44 5.86
C ALA A 230 2.40 -13.88 5.99
N ALA A 231 3.58 -14.01 6.56
CA ALA A 231 4.17 -15.28 6.93
C ALA A 231 3.65 -15.70 8.32
N VAL A 232 2.58 -16.46 8.33
CA VAL A 232 1.98 -16.98 9.56
C VAL A 232 2.78 -18.16 10.07
N SER A 233 3.09 -18.19 11.36
CA SER A 233 3.71 -19.36 11.99
C SER A 233 2.73 -20.53 12.04
N ASP A 234 3.17 -21.70 11.62
CA ASP A 234 2.36 -22.92 11.65
C ASP A 234 2.22 -23.50 13.06
N PHE A 235 3.09 -23.08 13.98
CA PHE A 235 3.15 -23.57 15.35
C PHE A 235 3.29 -22.44 16.35
N THR A 236 2.68 -22.60 17.53
CA THR A 236 2.78 -21.73 18.69
C THR A 236 3.17 -22.54 19.92
N PRO A 237 3.86 -21.98 20.94
CA PRO A 237 4.11 -22.66 22.19
C PRO A 237 2.80 -23.05 22.91
N ALA A 238 2.64 -24.32 23.27
CA ALA A 238 1.46 -24.83 23.96
C ALA A 238 1.25 -24.21 25.36
N SER A 239 2.34 -23.72 25.99
CA SER A 239 2.31 -23.09 27.31
C SER A 239 3.30 -21.93 27.36
N PRO A 240 2.95 -20.75 26.82
CA PRO A 240 3.80 -19.58 26.90
C PRO A 240 3.95 -19.10 28.35
N VAL A 241 5.13 -18.65 28.73
CA VAL A 241 5.46 -18.21 30.09
C VAL A 241 5.48 -16.68 30.15
N GLY A 242 4.74 -16.07 31.06
CA GLY A 242 4.67 -14.61 31.22
C GLY A 242 5.97 -13.95 31.72
N GLU A 243 6.91 -14.73 32.26
CA GLU A 243 8.21 -14.26 32.73
C GLU A 243 9.35 -14.82 31.88
N LYS A 244 10.50 -14.14 31.88
CA LYS A 244 11.70 -14.60 31.20
C LYS A 244 12.17 -15.96 31.75
N ILE A 245 12.22 -16.97 30.89
CA ILE A 245 12.81 -18.29 31.18
C ILE A 245 14.29 -18.10 31.48
N ARG A 246 14.71 -18.43 32.72
CA ARG A 246 16.12 -18.36 33.13
C ARG A 246 16.93 -19.48 32.52
N ARG A 247 18.18 -19.18 32.14
CA ARG A 247 19.12 -20.19 31.68
C ARG A 247 19.42 -21.17 32.81
N SER A 248 19.04 -22.41 32.66
CA SER A 248 19.42 -23.54 33.51
C SER A 248 20.64 -24.28 32.95
N HIS A 249 21.30 -25.08 33.80
CA HIS A 249 22.36 -25.99 33.34
C HIS A 249 21.69 -27.17 32.62
N GLY A 250 21.39 -27.00 31.31
CA GLY A 250 20.75 -28.03 30.49
C GLY A 250 20.06 -27.42 29.26
N GLY A 251 19.44 -28.28 28.45
CA GLY A 251 18.63 -27.86 27.31
C GLY A 251 17.27 -27.30 27.73
N LEU A 252 16.61 -26.59 26.83
CA LEU A 252 15.20 -26.20 26.93
C LEU A 252 14.40 -27.06 25.93
N SER A 253 13.39 -27.78 26.43
CA SER A 253 12.38 -28.43 25.59
C SER A 253 11.15 -27.55 25.51
N LEU A 254 10.62 -27.37 24.32
CA LEU A 254 9.43 -26.59 24.08
C LEU A 254 8.40 -27.47 23.36
N GLU A 255 7.21 -27.56 23.95
CA GLU A 255 6.07 -28.21 23.30
C GLU A 255 5.34 -27.18 22.44
N LEU A 256 5.06 -27.55 21.19
CA LEU A 256 4.39 -26.73 20.21
C LEU A 256 3.06 -27.34 19.81
N GLU A 257 2.07 -26.48 19.57
CA GLU A 257 0.79 -26.84 18.99
C GLU A 257 0.56 -26.10 17.67
N ALA A 258 -0.28 -26.66 16.80
CA ALA A 258 -0.60 -26.05 15.52
C ALA A 258 -1.44 -24.77 15.69
N THR A 259 -1.09 -23.72 14.98
CA THR A 259 -1.90 -22.50 14.90
C THR A 259 -3.16 -22.73 14.08
N ALA A 260 -4.15 -21.86 14.25
CA ALA A 260 -5.39 -21.95 13.50
C ALA A 260 -5.18 -21.58 12.03
N ASP A 261 -5.78 -22.37 11.12
CA ASP A 261 -5.74 -22.10 9.67
C ASP A 261 -6.64 -20.91 9.30
N ILE A 262 -6.02 -19.75 9.09
CA ILE A 262 -6.72 -18.50 8.79
C ILE A 262 -7.47 -18.59 7.46
N LEU A 263 -6.87 -19.17 6.42
CA LEU A 263 -7.50 -19.28 5.10
C LEU A 263 -8.76 -20.15 5.14
N LYS A 264 -8.72 -21.28 5.88
CA LYS A 264 -9.91 -22.12 6.09
C LYS A 264 -10.97 -21.38 6.89
N ALA A 265 -10.58 -20.65 7.93
CA ALA A 265 -11.52 -19.87 8.74
C ALA A 265 -12.20 -18.76 7.91
N VAL A 266 -11.43 -18.04 7.09
CA VAL A 266 -11.95 -17.01 6.16
C VAL A 266 -12.90 -17.64 5.15
N ARG A 267 -12.50 -18.72 4.51
CA ARG A 267 -13.32 -19.38 3.49
C ARG A 267 -14.65 -19.93 4.08
N GLY A 268 -14.60 -20.48 5.29
CA GLY A 268 -15.79 -20.98 5.98
C GLY A 268 -16.78 -19.87 6.33
N ARG A 269 -16.30 -18.67 6.69
CA ARG A 269 -17.16 -17.55 7.09
C ARG A 269 -17.56 -16.64 5.93
N TYR A 270 -16.66 -16.47 4.93
CA TYR A 270 -16.84 -15.57 3.78
C TYR A 270 -16.61 -16.31 2.46
N PRO A 271 -17.50 -17.22 2.04
CA PRO A 271 -17.28 -18.08 0.88
C PRO A 271 -17.19 -17.33 -0.46
N LYS A 272 -17.70 -16.10 -0.53
CA LYS A 272 -17.68 -15.25 -1.73
C LYS A 272 -16.50 -14.29 -1.80
N LEU A 273 -15.72 -14.14 -0.72
CA LEU A 273 -14.56 -13.27 -0.70
C LEU A 273 -13.52 -13.80 -1.67
N PHE A 274 -12.99 -12.93 -2.52
CA PHE A 274 -11.86 -13.30 -3.38
C PHE A 274 -10.59 -13.40 -2.53
N VAL A 275 -9.89 -14.52 -2.57
CA VAL A 275 -8.74 -14.78 -1.70
C VAL A 275 -7.52 -15.14 -2.52
N VAL A 276 -6.42 -14.39 -2.30
CA VAL A 276 -5.08 -14.68 -2.81
C VAL A 276 -4.22 -15.21 -1.67
N GLY A 277 -3.70 -16.43 -1.79
CA GLY A 277 -2.77 -17.02 -0.85
C GLY A 277 -1.33 -16.94 -1.35
N PHE A 278 -0.36 -17.11 -0.45
CA PHE A 278 1.05 -17.25 -0.79
C PHE A 278 1.57 -18.62 -0.38
N ALA A 279 2.48 -19.18 -1.18
CA ALA A 279 3.19 -20.43 -0.92
C ALA A 279 4.69 -20.20 -1.13
N ALA A 280 5.45 -20.19 -0.03
CA ALA A 280 6.90 -20.17 -0.06
C ALA A 280 7.40 -21.62 0.03
N THR A 281 8.17 -22.08 -0.95
CA THR A 281 8.57 -23.48 -1.10
C THR A 281 10.05 -23.61 -1.39
N HIS A 282 10.57 -24.81 -1.21
CA HIS A 282 11.87 -25.22 -1.72
C HIS A 282 11.64 -26.14 -2.92
N GLY A 283 11.98 -25.67 -4.14
CA GLY A 283 11.89 -26.47 -5.36
C GLY A 283 10.75 -26.05 -6.28
N ASP A 284 9.65 -26.82 -6.37
CA ASP A 284 8.58 -26.58 -7.35
C ASP A 284 7.44 -25.70 -6.81
N PRO A 285 7.49 -24.36 -7.03
CA PRO A 285 6.47 -23.45 -6.53
C PRO A 285 5.10 -23.60 -7.20
N VAL A 286 5.04 -24.19 -8.39
CA VAL A 286 3.78 -24.39 -9.11
C VAL A 286 2.99 -25.54 -8.52
N SER A 287 3.67 -26.66 -8.20
CA SER A 287 3.03 -27.82 -7.59
C SER A 287 2.41 -27.47 -6.23
N ASP A 288 3.19 -26.83 -5.36
CA ASP A 288 2.73 -26.42 -4.03
C ASP A 288 1.61 -25.36 -4.11
N ALA A 289 1.69 -24.44 -5.08
CA ALA A 289 0.63 -23.47 -5.31
C ALA A 289 -0.68 -24.14 -5.75
N ARG A 290 -0.62 -25.12 -6.64
CA ARG A 290 -1.81 -25.89 -7.07
C ARG A 290 -2.42 -26.71 -5.94
N GLU A 291 -1.60 -27.36 -5.12
CA GLU A 291 -2.08 -28.07 -3.93
C GLU A 291 -2.80 -27.11 -2.97
N LYS A 292 -2.19 -25.96 -2.69
CA LYS A 292 -2.78 -24.94 -1.81
C LYS A 292 -4.05 -24.35 -2.39
N LEU A 293 -4.13 -24.13 -3.71
CA LEU A 293 -5.33 -23.66 -4.39
C LEU A 293 -6.51 -24.61 -4.13
N GLY A 294 -6.29 -25.91 -4.28
CA GLY A 294 -7.32 -26.93 -4.05
C GLY A 294 -7.65 -27.13 -2.57
N SER A 295 -6.63 -27.29 -1.71
CA SER A 295 -6.83 -27.65 -0.30
C SER A 295 -7.38 -26.52 0.57
N LYS A 296 -7.10 -25.26 0.23
CA LYS A 296 -7.58 -24.07 0.97
C LYS A 296 -8.80 -23.41 0.30
N GLY A 297 -9.13 -23.79 -0.94
CA GLY A 297 -10.25 -23.22 -1.67
C GLY A 297 -10.09 -21.73 -2.00
N VAL A 298 -8.85 -21.24 -2.12
CA VAL A 298 -8.54 -19.86 -2.51
C VAL A 298 -8.68 -19.66 -4.01
N ASN A 299 -8.75 -18.40 -4.48
CA ASN A 299 -8.95 -18.09 -5.90
C ASN A 299 -7.64 -18.01 -6.67
N LEU A 300 -6.59 -17.48 -6.04
CA LEU A 300 -5.23 -17.41 -6.57
C LEU A 300 -4.22 -17.84 -5.52
N VAL A 301 -3.10 -18.40 -5.95
CA VAL A 301 -1.92 -18.65 -5.11
C VAL A 301 -0.67 -18.09 -5.80
N VAL A 302 0.10 -17.34 -5.04
CA VAL A 302 1.41 -16.83 -5.46
C VAL A 302 2.47 -17.75 -4.88
N GLY A 303 3.10 -18.56 -5.72
CA GLY A 303 4.18 -19.47 -5.37
C GLY A 303 5.55 -18.85 -5.64
N ASN A 304 6.49 -18.97 -4.69
CA ASN A 304 7.88 -18.58 -4.89
C ASN A 304 8.83 -19.60 -4.31
N ASP A 305 9.96 -19.83 -5.02
CA ASP A 305 11.06 -20.68 -4.53
C ASP A 305 12.00 -19.85 -3.66
N ILE A 306 12.03 -20.18 -2.36
CA ILE A 306 12.88 -19.52 -1.37
C ILE A 306 14.28 -20.14 -1.26
N SER A 307 14.61 -21.17 -2.04
CA SER A 307 15.95 -21.73 -2.11
C SER A 307 16.92 -20.87 -2.91
N GLN A 308 16.40 -19.95 -3.74
CA GLN A 308 17.20 -19.09 -4.59
C GLN A 308 17.79 -17.90 -3.81
N GLU A 309 19.09 -17.64 -3.99
CA GLU A 309 19.79 -16.55 -3.32
C GLU A 309 19.32 -15.19 -3.87
N GLY A 310 19.04 -14.24 -2.96
CA GLY A 310 18.61 -12.88 -3.30
C GLY A 310 17.13 -12.76 -3.70
N VAL A 311 16.32 -13.82 -3.55
CA VAL A 311 14.89 -13.84 -3.79
C VAL A 311 14.14 -14.19 -2.48
N GLY A 312 12.93 -13.69 -2.31
CA GLY A 312 12.06 -14.06 -1.19
C GLY A 312 12.15 -13.16 0.04
N PHE A 313 12.33 -13.75 1.22
CA PHE A 313 12.27 -13.02 2.49
C PHE A 313 13.40 -11.99 2.64
N GLY A 314 13.03 -10.74 2.94
CA GLY A 314 14.00 -9.66 3.16
C GLY A 314 14.57 -9.01 1.90
N ALA A 315 14.60 -9.69 0.75
CA ALA A 315 15.07 -9.14 -0.52
C ALA A 315 14.15 -8.03 -1.05
N ASP A 316 14.66 -7.17 -1.92
CA ASP A 316 13.87 -6.12 -2.60
C ASP A 316 13.22 -6.64 -3.90
N GLU A 317 13.73 -7.73 -4.43
CA GLU A 317 13.22 -8.42 -5.61
C GLU A 317 12.49 -9.72 -5.22
N ASN A 318 11.67 -10.21 -6.14
CA ASN A 318 11.05 -11.53 -6.05
C ASN A 318 10.87 -12.13 -7.45
N GLU A 319 10.74 -13.46 -7.50
CA GLU A 319 10.35 -14.25 -8.66
C GLU A 319 9.19 -15.14 -8.23
N VAL A 320 8.09 -15.13 -8.98
CA VAL A 320 6.88 -15.81 -8.54
C VAL A 320 6.13 -16.47 -9.70
N TYR A 321 5.33 -17.46 -9.37
CA TYR A 321 4.26 -18.00 -10.20
C TYR A 321 2.92 -17.61 -9.60
N VAL A 322 2.06 -16.96 -10.38
CA VAL A 322 0.67 -16.68 -10.01
C VAL A 322 -0.18 -17.78 -10.60
N VAL A 323 -0.77 -18.60 -9.75
CA VAL A 323 -1.52 -19.81 -10.14
C VAL A 323 -2.99 -19.61 -9.79
N GLY A 324 -3.85 -19.68 -10.78
CA GLY A 324 -5.31 -19.57 -10.68
C GLY A 324 -6.04 -20.71 -11.39
N ARG A 325 -7.36 -20.62 -11.45
CA ARG A 325 -8.18 -21.61 -12.16
C ARG A 325 -7.99 -21.57 -13.68
N GLN A 326 -7.64 -20.41 -14.23
CA GLN A 326 -7.43 -20.23 -15.67
C GLN A 326 -6.03 -20.62 -16.15
N GLY A 327 -5.11 -20.91 -15.23
CA GLY A 327 -3.75 -21.29 -15.56
C GLY A 327 -2.72 -20.69 -14.61
N GLU A 328 -1.51 -20.57 -15.10
CA GLU A 328 -0.38 -20.03 -14.37
C GLU A 328 0.33 -18.94 -15.17
N ARG A 329 0.82 -17.92 -14.46
CA ARG A 329 1.60 -16.80 -15.01
C ARG A 329 2.94 -16.73 -14.29
N PHE A 330 4.02 -16.93 -15.03
CA PHE A 330 5.36 -16.72 -14.49
C PHE A 330 5.73 -15.23 -14.50
N VAL A 331 6.23 -14.76 -13.38
CA VAL A 331 6.78 -13.41 -13.21
C VAL A 331 8.26 -13.55 -12.92
N PRO A 332 9.13 -13.21 -13.89
CA PRO A 332 10.58 -13.33 -13.70
C PRO A 332 11.04 -12.36 -12.61
N ARG A 333 12.24 -12.62 -12.10
CA ARG A 333 12.85 -11.81 -11.05
C ARG A 333 12.74 -10.30 -11.34
N ALA A 334 12.04 -9.60 -10.46
CA ALA A 334 11.74 -8.18 -10.60
C ALA A 334 11.55 -7.54 -9.22
N SER A 335 11.45 -6.20 -9.19
CA SER A 335 11.12 -5.47 -7.97
C SER A 335 9.78 -5.93 -7.39
N LYS A 336 9.64 -5.92 -6.06
CA LYS A 336 8.38 -6.28 -5.40
C LYS A 336 7.19 -5.41 -5.84
N SER A 337 7.42 -4.17 -6.25
CA SER A 337 6.37 -3.32 -6.81
C SER A 337 5.87 -3.84 -8.16
N HIS A 338 6.78 -4.29 -9.05
CA HIS A 338 6.38 -4.90 -10.32
C HIS A 338 5.65 -6.23 -10.11
N VAL A 339 6.17 -7.08 -9.23
CA VAL A 339 5.51 -8.36 -8.87
C VAL A 339 4.12 -8.11 -8.28
N ALA A 340 3.96 -7.12 -7.39
CA ALA A 340 2.69 -6.74 -6.81
C ALA A 340 1.67 -6.32 -7.88
N ARG A 341 2.11 -5.52 -8.87
CA ARG A 341 1.27 -5.11 -10.00
C ARG A 341 0.74 -6.32 -10.76
N VAL A 342 1.60 -7.25 -11.14
CA VAL A 342 1.20 -8.44 -11.90
C VAL A 342 0.23 -9.33 -11.10
N ILE A 343 0.44 -9.48 -9.78
CA ILE A 343 -0.47 -10.21 -8.91
C ILE A 343 -1.86 -9.55 -8.89
N LEU A 344 -1.93 -8.22 -8.75
CA LEU A 344 -3.21 -7.50 -8.71
C LEU A 344 -3.91 -7.45 -10.07
N GLU A 345 -3.17 -7.40 -11.19
CA GLU A 345 -3.72 -7.59 -12.53
C GLU A 345 -4.38 -8.97 -12.67
N SER A 346 -3.67 -10.04 -12.25
CA SER A 346 -4.19 -11.41 -12.28
C SER A 346 -5.42 -11.56 -11.36
N LEU A 347 -5.44 -10.88 -10.20
CA LEU A 347 -6.61 -10.83 -9.32
C LEU A 347 -7.83 -10.22 -10.03
N LEU A 348 -7.66 -9.10 -10.73
CA LEU A 348 -8.72 -8.44 -11.47
C LEU A 348 -9.25 -9.30 -12.62
N GLU A 349 -8.35 -9.95 -13.36
CA GLU A 349 -8.68 -10.86 -14.47
C GLU A 349 -9.55 -12.02 -13.95
N GLU A 350 -9.13 -12.71 -12.88
CA GLU A 350 -9.88 -13.83 -12.29
C GLU A 350 -11.21 -13.38 -11.65
N MET A 351 -11.26 -12.23 -10.95
CA MET A 351 -12.52 -11.67 -10.41
C MET A 351 -13.53 -11.35 -11.53
N THR A 352 -13.04 -10.87 -12.67
CA THR A 352 -13.89 -10.55 -13.82
C THR A 352 -14.44 -11.83 -14.45
N ALA A 353 -13.62 -12.85 -14.58
CA ALA A 353 -14.05 -14.15 -15.12
C ALA A 353 -15.08 -14.85 -14.22
N GLU A 354 -14.92 -14.80 -12.88
CA GLU A 354 -15.89 -15.37 -11.93
C GLU A 354 -17.25 -14.65 -11.96
N ARG A 355 -17.31 -13.37 -12.36
CA ARG A 355 -18.57 -12.62 -12.50
C ARG A 355 -19.31 -12.91 -13.81
N GLN A 356 -18.61 -13.44 -14.82
CA GLN A 356 -19.18 -13.73 -16.15
C GLN A 356 -19.60 -15.19 -16.32
N GLY A 357 -19.15 -16.09 -15.46
CA GLY A 357 -19.47 -17.53 -15.46
C GLY A 357 -20.48 -17.90 -14.37
#